data_1c7d5817c3df991c52c4191556c97cca
#
_entry.id   1c7d5817c3df991c52c4191556c97cca
#
_cell.length_a   1.000
_cell.length_b   1.000
_cell.length_c   1.000
_cell.angle_alpha   90.00
_cell.angle_beta   90.00
_cell.angle_gamma   90.00
#
_symmetry.space_group_name_H-M   'P 1'
#
loop_
_entity.id
_entity.type
_entity.pdbx_description
1 polymer ?
#
loop_
_entity_poly.entity_id
_entity_poly.type
_entity_poly.pdbx_seq_one_letter_code
_entity_poly.pdbx_strand_id
1 'polypeptide(L)'
;QPFAALLGAYNAQIGFGLPSIGGKDSMSGTFNDIDVPPTLVSFAVDVAKEQDIITPELKAAGNELLYFTIDKDEYDVPVYAQVMKLYDAVHALIQKGAIVSAYALDGKGLAAALAKMAFGNKLGVTVDTDVTTDTLFAPGFGNIVAEVPAGKTAEVYEALQNAGLSANVKRAGAVNEKAAFICGDMKL
;
A
#
# COMPACT_ATOMS: atom_id res chain seq x y z
N GLN A 1 13.15 12.07 19.90
CA GLN A 1 12.19 11.13 19.27
C GLN A 1 10.75 11.67 19.27
N PRO A 2 10.12 12.06 20.40
CA PRO A 2 8.73 12.55 20.39
C PRO A 2 8.48 13.73 19.45
N PHE A 3 9.40 14.69 19.43
CA PHE A 3 9.30 15.84 18.52
C PHE A 3 9.38 15.44 17.04
N ALA A 4 10.22 14.47 16.68
CA ALA A 4 10.30 13.96 15.31
C ALA A 4 8.98 13.25 14.90
N ALA A 5 8.38 12.46 15.79
CA ALA A 5 7.09 11.82 15.55
C ALA A 5 5.98 12.87 15.36
N LEU A 6 5.95 13.91 16.19
CA LEU A 6 5.00 15.02 16.06
C LEU A 6 5.19 15.78 14.75
N LEU A 7 6.43 16.08 14.37
CA LEU A 7 6.74 16.77 13.12
C LEU A 7 6.31 15.96 11.90
N GLY A 8 6.54 14.64 11.90
CA GLY A 8 6.08 13.74 10.84
C GLY A 8 4.55 13.74 10.71
N ALA A 9 3.83 13.64 11.83
CA ALA A 9 2.37 13.69 11.85
C ALA A 9 1.84 15.05 11.36
N TYR A 10 2.47 16.14 11.77
CA TYR A 10 2.11 17.49 11.31
C TYR A 10 2.33 17.65 9.80
N ASN A 11 3.50 17.25 9.30
CA ASN A 11 3.82 17.34 7.87
C ASN A 11 2.83 16.52 7.03
N ALA A 12 2.45 15.32 7.49
CA ALA A 12 1.48 14.50 6.79
C ALA A 12 0.09 15.17 6.72
N GLN A 13 -0.40 15.74 7.81
CA GLN A 13 -1.68 16.45 7.82
C GLN A 13 -1.69 17.66 6.87
N ILE A 14 -0.63 18.45 6.88
CA ILE A 14 -0.51 19.59 5.96
C ILE A 14 -0.35 19.12 4.52
N GLY A 15 0.51 18.13 4.28
CA GLY A 15 0.81 17.61 2.94
C GLY A 15 -0.39 16.97 2.25
N PHE A 16 -1.23 16.27 3.00
CA PHE A 16 -2.47 15.68 2.48
C PHE A 16 -3.68 16.61 2.57
N GLY A 17 -3.59 17.74 3.27
CA GLY A 17 -4.75 18.60 3.52
C GLY A 17 -5.82 17.93 4.39
N LEU A 18 -5.45 16.92 5.19
CA LEU A 18 -6.35 16.13 6.03
C LEU A 18 -6.16 16.49 7.50
N PRO A 19 -7.04 17.29 8.09
CA PRO A 19 -6.96 17.60 9.51
C PRO A 19 -7.30 16.38 10.36
N SER A 20 -6.55 16.20 11.45
CA SER A 20 -6.92 15.25 12.48
C SER A 20 -8.14 15.76 13.25
N ILE A 21 -9.16 14.94 13.41
CA ILE A 21 -10.34 15.26 14.23
C ILE A 21 -10.17 14.88 15.70
N GLY A 22 -9.11 14.15 15.99
CA GLY A 22 -8.77 13.66 17.33
C GLY A 22 -7.57 12.73 17.25
N GLY A 23 -7.16 12.24 18.38
CA GLY A 23 -6.01 11.34 18.46
C GLY A 23 -5.72 10.91 19.87
N LYS A 24 -4.62 10.21 20.02
CA LYS A 24 -4.06 9.74 21.27
C LYS A 24 -2.55 9.75 21.15
N ASP A 25 -1.87 10.19 22.15
CA ASP A 25 -0.44 9.98 22.30
C ASP A 25 -0.16 8.99 23.44
N SER A 26 0.98 8.33 23.38
CA SER A 26 1.54 7.61 24.50
C SER A 26 2.87 8.21 24.91
N MET A 27 3.10 8.21 26.21
CA MET A 27 4.35 8.68 26.77
C MET A 27 5.51 7.77 26.34
N SER A 28 6.60 8.36 25.90
CA SER A 28 7.87 7.66 25.71
C SER A 28 8.67 7.68 27.00
N GLY A 29 9.40 6.61 27.26
CA GLY A 29 10.24 6.53 28.45
C GLY A 29 10.82 5.14 28.63
N THR A 30 11.63 4.97 29.65
CA THR A 30 12.22 3.68 30.03
C THR A 30 11.69 3.28 31.40
N PHE A 31 11.24 2.05 31.52
CA PHE A 31 10.88 1.43 32.80
C PHE A 31 11.67 0.12 32.93
N ASN A 32 12.65 0.11 33.83
CA ASN A 32 13.65 -0.95 33.94
C ASN A 32 14.33 -1.18 32.58
N ASP A 33 14.20 -2.38 32.00
CA ASP A 33 14.77 -2.79 30.73
C ASP A 33 13.80 -2.61 29.54
N ILE A 34 12.65 -1.96 29.76
CA ILE A 34 11.62 -1.75 28.75
C ILE A 34 11.66 -0.32 28.26
N ASP A 35 11.96 -0.13 26.98
CA ASP A 35 11.84 1.15 26.30
C ASP A 35 10.45 1.31 25.68
N VAL A 36 9.74 2.38 26.04
CA VAL A 36 8.45 2.74 25.46
C VAL A 36 8.67 3.75 24.35
N PRO A 37 8.41 3.38 23.07
CA PRO A 37 8.57 4.31 21.97
C PRO A 37 7.46 5.38 21.97
N PRO A 38 7.76 6.60 21.50
CA PRO A 38 6.72 7.60 21.31
C PRO A 38 5.72 7.10 20.26
N THR A 39 4.43 7.11 20.62
CA THR A 39 3.35 6.64 19.74
C THR A 39 2.30 7.74 19.61
N LEU A 40 2.00 8.09 18.37
CA LEU A 40 0.92 9.00 18.02
C LEU A 40 -0.16 8.23 17.25
N VAL A 41 -1.40 8.43 17.64
CA VAL A 41 -2.57 7.96 16.90
C VAL A 41 -3.34 9.17 16.41
N SER A 42 -3.58 9.24 15.13
CA SER A 42 -4.32 10.32 14.50
C SER A 42 -5.58 9.76 13.84
N PHE A 43 -6.71 10.42 14.06
CA PHE A 43 -7.98 10.06 13.46
C PHE A 43 -8.36 11.09 12.41
N ALA A 44 -8.64 10.64 11.20
CA ALA A 44 -9.28 11.41 10.15
C ALA A 44 -10.61 10.74 9.76
N VAL A 45 -11.56 11.52 9.30
CA VAL A 45 -12.89 11.02 8.88
C VAL A 45 -13.17 11.50 7.46
N ASP A 46 -13.67 10.58 6.66
CA ASP A 46 -14.18 10.85 5.32
C ASP A 46 -15.48 10.11 5.08
N VAL A 47 -16.20 10.46 4.03
CA VAL A 47 -17.47 9.85 3.62
C VAL A 47 -17.29 9.19 2.26
N ALA A 48 -17.58 7.90 2.18
CA ALA A 48 -17.53 7.15 0.94
C ALA A 48 -18.89 6.52 0.64
N LYS A 49 -19.16 6.24 -0.65
CA LYS A 49 -20.30 5.43 -1.04
C LYS A 49 -19.94 3.96 -0.89
N GLU A 50 -20.82 3.17 -0.31
CA GLU A 50 -20.60 1.74 -0.09
C GLU A 50 -20.19 0.99 -1.36
N GLN A 51 -20.79 1.34 -2.49
CA GLN A 51 -20.51 0.73 -3.80
C GLN A 51 -19.10 0.98 -4.33
N ASP A 52 -18.40 2.01 -3.81
CA ASP A 52 -17.04 2.38 -4.23
C ASP A 52 -15.98 1.77 -3.31
N ILE A 53 -16.40 0.97 -2.31
CA ILE A 53 -15.49 0.32 -1.36
C ILE A 53 -15.11 -1.07 -1.88
N ILE A 54 -13.81 -1.32 -1.94
CA ILE A 54 -13.25 -2.65 -2.22
C ILE A 54 -12.60 -3.21 -0.95
N THR A 55 -12.49 -4.52 -0.89
CA THR A 55 -11.90 -5.23 0.24
C THR A 55 -10.54 -5.81 -0.15
N PRO A 56 -9.63 -6.04 0.82
CA PRO A 56 -8.24 -6.38 0.50
C PRO A 56 -8.01 -7.83 0.06
N GLU A 57 -8.95 -8.76 0.27
CA GLU A 57 -8.75 -10.16 -0.15
C GLU A 57 -8.74 -10.31 -1.67
N LEU A 58 -7.90 -11.21 -2.18
CA LEU A 58 -7.81 -11.55 -3.60
C LEU A 58 -9.13 -12.11 -4.14
N LYS A 59 -9.49 -11.76 -5.37
CA LYS A 59 -10.82 -12.05 -5.96
C LYS A 59 -10.81 -13.24 -6.92
N ALA A 60 -9.80 -13.32 -7.81
CA ALA A 60 -9.81 -14.38 -8.82
C ALA A 60 -8.39 -14.78 -9.26
N ALA A 61 -8.19 -16.08 -9.45
CA ALA A 61 -6.97 -16.59 -10.09
C ALA A 61 -6.84 -16.08 -11.52
N GLY A 62 -5.61 -15.81 -11.94
CA GLY A 62 -5.29 -15.22 -13.24
C GLY A 62 -5.27 -13.69 -13.25
N ASN A 63 -5.75 -13.03 -12.21
CA ASN A 63 -5.60 -11.59 -12.06
C ASN A 63 -4.13 -11.24 -11.79
N GLU A 64 -3.74 -10.02 -12.18
CA GLU A 64 -2.40 -9.51 -11.98
C GLU A 64 -2.29 -8.70 -10.68
N LEU A 65 -1.11 -8.68 -10.10
CA LEU A 65 -0.78 -7.92 -8.91
C LEU A 65 0.16 -6.79 -9.31
N LEU A 66 -0.32 -5.56 -9.17
CA LEU A 66 0.46 -4.36 -9.45
C LEU A 66 0.88 -3.67 -8.16
N TYR A 67 2.12 -3.22 -8.12
CA TYR A 67 2.73 -2.54 -7.01
C TYR A 67 2.93 -1.06 -7.36
N PHE A 68 2.29 -0.19 -6.60
CA PHE A 68 2.32 1.26 -6.74
C PHE A 68 3.23 1.85 -5.68
N THR A 69 4.20 2.66 -6.09
CA THR A 69 5.19 3.25 -5.20
C THR A 69 5.05 4.75 -5.14
N ILE A 70 5.28 5.31 -3.96
CA ILE A 70 5.36 6.76 -3.77
C ILE A 70 6.79 7.25 -3.94
N ASP A 71 6.93 8.50 -4.36
CA ASP A 71 8.22 9.19 -4.36
C ASP A 71 8.51 9.76 -2.97
N LYS A 72 9.77 9.79 -2.61
CA LYS A 72 10.28 10.36 -1.37
C LYS A 72 11.44 11.30 -1.66
N ASP A 73 11.63 12.28 -0.81
CA ASP A 73 12.76 13.18 -0.87
C ASP A 73 14.03 12.58 -0.24
N GLU A 74 15.11 13.37 -0.18
CA GLU A 74 16.38 12.96 0.39
C GLU A 74 16.35 12.64 1.90
N TYR A 75 15.27 13.00 2.59
CA TYR A 75 15.03 12.72 4.00
C TYR A 75 14.01 11.60 4.22
N ASP A 76 13.67 10.84 3.17
CA ASP A 76 12.68 9.76 3.19
C ASP A 76 11.24 10.26 3.47
N VAL A 77 10.98 11.56 3.29
CA VAL A 77 9.66 12.17 3.44
C VAL A 77 8.88 12.04 2.12
N PRO A 78 7.59 11.64 2.16
CA PRO A 78 6.77 11.52 0.96
C PRO A 78 6.67 12.83 0.17
N VAL A 79 6.78 12.76 -1.15
CA VAL A 79 6.48 13.87 -2.05
C VAL A 79 4.96 13.98 -2.19
N TYR A 80 4.32 14.68 -1.27
CA TYR A 80 2.85 14.68 -1.11
C TYR A 80 2.09 15.00 -2.40
N ALA A 81 2.59 15.92 -3.23
CA ALA A 81 1.95 16.24 -4.50
C ALA A 81 1.93 15.04 -5.47
N GLN A 82 2.95 14.20 -5.47
CA GLN A 82 3.00 12.96 -6.26
C GLN A 82 2.09 11.91 -5.63
N VAL A 83 2.13 11.76 -4.31
CA VAL A 83 1.30 10.79 -3.59
C VAL A 83 -0.19 11.06 -3.82
N MET A 84 -0.62 12.31 -3.75
CA MET A 84 -2.01 12.71 -4.03
C MET A 84 -2.44 12.32 -5.44
N LYS A 85 -1.61 12.61 -6.45
CA LYS A 85 -1.90 12.20 -7.84
C LYS A 85 -2.02 10.68 -7.99
N LEU A 86 -1.14 9.93 -7.30
CA LEU A 86 -1.17 8.48 -7.32
C LEU A 86 -2.47 7.94 -6.71
N TYR A 87 -2.86 8.46 -5.54
CA TYR A 87 -4.06 8.02 -4.85
C TYR A 87 -5.33 8.39 -5.61
N ASP A 88 -5.39 9.56 -6.23
CA ASP A 88 -6.49 9.97 -7.11
C ASP A 88 -6.62 9.01 -8.31
N ALA A 89 -5.49 8.65 -8.94
CA ALA A 89 -5.48 7.70 -10.04
C ALA A 89 -5.94 6.30 -9.60
N VAL A 90 -5.44 5.79 -8.47
CA VAL A 90 -5.86 4.51 -7.90
C VAL A 90 -7.35 4.52 -7.55
N HIS A 91 -7.85 5.57 -6.92
CA HIS A 91 -9.27 5.73 -6.61
C HIS A 91 -10.14 5.71 -7.87
N ALA A 92 -9.76 6.46 -8.90
CA ALA A 92 -10.49 6.45 -10.17
C ALA A 92 -10.51 5.07 -10.85
N LEU A 93 -9.42 4.31 -10.74
CA LEU A 93 -9.32 2.94 -11.25
C LEU A 93 -10.19 1.94 -10.45
N ILE A 94 -10.31 2.13 -9.14
CA ILE A 94 -11.25 1.37 -8.29
C ILE A 94 -12.69 1.64 -8.74
N GLN A 95 -13.07 2.89 -8.90
CA GLN A 95 -14.43 3.26 -9.34
C GLN A 95 -14.80 2.70 -10.70
N LYS A 96 -13.81 2.51 -11.60
CA LYS A 96 -13.99 1.89 -12.92
C LYS A 96 -13.96 0.36 -12.90
N GLY A 97 -13.70 -0.26 -11.74
CA GLY A 97 -13.51 -1.70 -11.63
C GLY A 97 -12.26 -2.24 -12.33
N ALA A 98 -11.27 -1.37 -12.56
CA ALA A 98 -9.95 -1.76 -13.05
C ALA A 98 -9.03 -2.24 -11.93
N ILE A 99 -9.32 -1.85 -10.69
CA ILE A 99 -8.73 -2.40 -9.47
C ILE A 99 -9.87 -2.99 -8.63
N VAL A 100 -9.76 -4.25 -8.22
CA VAL A 100 -10.82 -4.99 -7.51
C VAL A 100 -10.47 -5.36 -6.08
N SER A 101 -9.20 -5.25 -5.73
CA SER A 101 -8.67 -5.45 -4.38
C SER A 101 -7.40 -4.61 -4.22
N ALA A 102 -7.17 -4.08 -3.03
CA ALA A 102 -5.97 -3.29 -2.74
C ALA A 102 -5.57 -3.40 -1.27
N TYR A 103 -4.29 -3.24 -1.00
CA TYR A 103 -3.72 -3.23 0.34
C TYR A 103 -2.64 -2.13 0.44
N ALA A 104 -2.78 -1.24 1.41
CA ALA A 104 -1.75 -0.27 1.74
C ALA A 104 -0.63 -0.93 2.55
N LEU A 105 0.61 -0.76 2.11
CA LEU A 105 1.76 -1.37 2.77
C LEU A 105 2.09 -0.67 4.09
N ASP A 106 2.65 -1.46 4.99
CA ASP A 106 3.17 -1.03 6.29
C ASP A 106 4.68 -1.33 6.42
N GLY A 107 5.19 -1.32 7.65
CA GLY A 107 6.59 -1.65 7.96
C GLY A 107 7.00 -3.09 7.66
N LYS A 108 6.07 -3.97 7.28
CA LYS A 108 6.32 -5.40 6.99
C LYS A 108 6.49 -5.69 5.48
N GLY A 109 6.36 -4.66 4.65
CA GLY A 109 6.63 -4.74 3.23
C GLY A 109 5.59 -5.47 2.38
N LEU A 110 5.98 -5.68 1.11
CA LEU A 110 5.12 -6.24 0.07
C LEU A 110 4.75 -7.71 0.35
N ALA A 111 5.67 -8.52 0.84
CA ALA A 111 5.41 -9.93 1.13
C ALA A 111 4.28 -10.11 2.14
N ALA A 112 4.28 -9.32 3.21
CA ALA A 112 3.21 -9.37 4.22
C ALA A 112 1.87 -8.89 3.67
N ALA A 113 1.85 -7.86 2.82
CA ALA A 113 0.65 -7.37 2.16
C ALA A 113 0.04 -8.46 1.27
N LEU A 114 0.84 -9.05 0.38
CA LEU A 114 0.39 -10.13 -0.52
C LEU A 114 -0.11 -11.36 0.25
N ALA A 115 0.59 -11.77 1.32
CA ALA A 115 0.14 -12.88 2.16
C ALA A 115 -1.22 -12.60 2.80
N LYS A 116 -1.43 -11.40 3.35
CA LYS A 116 -2.71 -11.01 3.95
C LYS A 116 -3.83 -10.98 2.93
N MET A 117 -3.58 -10.49 1.72
CA MET A 117 -4.56 -10.50 0.64
C MET A 117 -4.95 -11.92 0.22
N ALA A 118 -4.04 -12.87 0.32
CA ALA A 118 -4.27 -14.27 -0.04
C ALA A 118 -5.17 -15.04 0.96
N PHE A 119 -5.20 -14.66 2.24
CA PHE A 119 -5.88 -15.44 3.28
C PHE A 119 -7.41 -15.51 3.12
N GLY A 120 -8.04 -14.44 2.67
CA GLY A 120 -9.50 -14.31 2.70
C GLY A 120 -10.22 -15.35 1.86
N ASN A 121 -9.85 -15.50 0.60
CA ASN A 121 -10.51 -16.39 -0.36
C ASN A 121 -9.69 -17.65 -0.68
N LYS A 122 -8.63 -17.93 0.11
CA LYS A 122 -7.74 -19.08 -0.08
C LYS A 122 -7.13 -19.15 -1.49
N LEU A 123 -6.88 -17.97 -2.07
CA LEU A 123 -6.14 -17.83 -3.31
C LEU A 123 -4.66 -17.68 -2.99
N GLY A 124 -3.80 -18.07 -3.91
CA GLY A 124 -2.36 -17.93 -3.75
C GLY A 124 -1.79 -16.77 -4.56
N VAL A 125 -0.52 -16.53 -4.35
CA VAL A 125 0.26 -15.52 -5.04
C VAL A 125 1.47 -16.16 -5.70
N THR A 126 1.74 -15.83 -6.94
CA THR A 126 3.00 -16.10 -7.63
C THR A 126 3.71 -14.77 -7.85
N VAL A 127 4.81 -14.56 -7.15
CA VAL A 127 5.63 -13.34 -7.25
C VAL A 127 6.51 -13.42 -8.48
N ASP A 128 6.64 -12.31 -9.20
CA ASP A 128 7.51 -12.23 -10.37
C ASP A 128 8.99 -12.32 -9.98
N THR A 129 9.80 -12.93 -10.85
CA THR A 129 11.21 -13.22 -10.57
C THR A 129 12.13 -12.01 -10.52
N ASP A 130 11.68 -10.86 -11.02
CA ASP A 130 12.37 -9.57 -10.97
C ASP A 130 12.06 -8.77 -9.67
N VAL A 131 11.13 -9.25 -8.85
CA VAL A 131 10.85 -8.68 -7.53
C VAL A 131 11.93 -9.14 -6.57
N THR A 132 12.78 -8.21 -6.14
CA THR A 132 13.91 -8.52 -5.27
C THR A 132 13.48 -8.75 -3.82
N THR A 133 14.34 -9.41 -3.04
CA THR A 133 14.14 -9.59 -1.59
C THR A 133 13.96 -8.25 -0.88
N ASP A 134 14.73 -7.24 -1.25
CA ASP A 134 14.59 -5.90 -0.69
C ASP A 134 13.21 -5.29 -0.97
N THR A 135 12.71 -5.45 -2.21
CA THR A 135 11.34 -5.00 -2.55
C THR A 135 10.28 -5.72 -1.74
N LEU A 136 10.47 -7.02 -1.47
CA LEU A 136 9.51 -7.83 -0.70
C LEU A 136 9.43 -7.45 0.77
N PHE A 137 10.55 -7.14 1.40
CA PHE A 137 10.63 -7.00 2.85
C PHE A 137 10.94 -5.58 3.34
N ALA A 138 11.31 -4.65 2.44
CA ALA A 138 11.49 -3.26 2.85
C ALA A 138 10.17 -2.63 3.32
N PRO A 139 10.21 -1.74 4.33
CA PRO A 139 9.06 -0.92 4.70
C PRO A 139 8.48 -0.18 3.50
N GLY A 140 7.16 -0.21 3.35
CA GLY A 140 6.46 0.34 2.19
C GLY A 140 5.38 1.36 2.53
N PHE A 141 5.55 2.14 3.60
CA PHE A 141 4.56 3.14 4.00
C PHE A 141 4.19 4.07 2.84
N GLY A 142 2.89 4.17 2.57
CA GLY A 142 2.34 4.94 1.46
C GLY A 142 2.26 4.19 0.13
N ASN A 143 2.97 3.08 -0.03
CA ASN A 143 2.84 2.22 -1.21
C ASN A 143 1.56 1.39 -1.14
N ILE A 144 1.06 0.98 -2.31
CA ILE A 144 -0.14 0.15 -2.44
C ILE A 144 0.18 -1.05 -3.32
N VAL A 145 -0.32 -2.22 -2.97
CA VAL A 145 -0.41 -3.35 -3.89
C VAL A 145 -1.88 -3.57 -4.22
N ALA A 146 -2.18 -3.79 -5.51
CA ALA A 146 -3.55 -3.96 -5.96
C ALA A 146 -3.69 -5.14 -6.92
N GLU A 147 -4.86 -5.78 -6.87
CA GLU A 147 -5.29 -6.80 -7.82
C GLU A 147 -6.04 -6.17 -8.97
N VAL A 148 -5.61 -6.48 -10.18
CA VAL A 148 -6.13 -6.00 -11.44
C VAL A 148 -6.70 -7.18 -12.23
N PRO A 149 -7.97 -7.15 -12.68
CA PRO A 149 -8.55 -8.22 -13.48
C PRO A 149 -7.75 -8.49 -14.75
N ALA A 150 -7.68 -9.76 -15.15
CA ALA A 150 -7.04 -10.15 -16.39
C ALA A 150 -7.60 -9.32 -17.57
N GLY A 151 -6.69 -8.73 -18.37
CA GLY A 151 -7.04 -7.86 -19.49
C GLY A 151 -7.27 -6.38 -19.16
N LYS A 152 -7.23 -5.97 -17.87
CA LYS A 152 -7.36 -4.56 -17.45
C LYS A 152 -6.03 -3.87 -17.18
N THR A 153 -4.92 -4.60 -17.21
CA THR A 153 -3.59 -4.08 -16.86
C THR A 153 -3.14 -2.94 -17.78
N ALA A 154 -3.45 -3.03 -19.08
CA ALA A 154 -3.14 -1.96 -20.02
C ALA A 154 -3.85 -0.64 -19.67
N GLU A 155 -5.12 -0.71 -19.25
CA GLU A 155 -5.90 0.46 -18.79
C GLU A 155 -5.25 1.12 -17.56
N VAL A 156 -4.73 0.31 -16.63
CA VAL A 156 -4.03 0.83 -15.44
C VAL A 156 -2.75 1.54 -15.83
N TYR A 157 -1.91 0.93 -16.66
CA TYR A 157 -0.65 1.56 -17.12
C TYR A 157 -0.91 2.85 -17.91
N GLU A 158 -1.92 2.87 -18.77
CA GLU A 158 -2.31 4.08 -19.51
C GLU A 158 -2.77 5.20 -18.58
N ALA A 159 -3.59 4.89 -17.58
CA ALA A 159 -4.04 5.86 -16.60
C ALA A 159 -2.87 6.48 -15.81
N LEU A 160 -1.91 5.64 -15.38
CA LEU A 160 -0.70 6.12 -14.69
C LEU A 160 0.21 6.93 -15.62
N GLN A 161 0.33 6.52 -16.88
CA GLN A 161 1.10 7.29 -17.88
C GLN A 161 0.49 8.68 -18.10
N ASN A 162 -0.81 8.77 -18.25
CA ASN A 162 -1.53 10.03 -18.42
C ASN A 162 -1.41 10.94 -17.20
N ALA A 163 -1.26 10.37 -16.01
CA ALA A 163 -0.99 11.11 -14.77
C ALA A 163 0.49 11.48 -14.57
N GLY A 164 1.40 11.05 -15.47
CA GLY A 164 2.84 11.23 -15.34
C GLY A 164 3.49 10.35 -14.27
N LEU A 165 2.90 9.17 -13.99
CA LEU A 165 3.27 8.26 -12.90
C LEU A 165 3.73 6.89 -13.40
N SER A 166 4.21 6.79 -14.64
CA SER A 166 4.63 5.51 -15.25
C SER A 166 5.73 4.79 -14.46
N ALA A 167 6.61 5.53 -13.81
CA ALA A 167 7.69 4.99 -13.00
C ALA A 167 7.22 4.45 -11.65
N ASN A 168 6.01 4.81 -11.23
CA ASN A 168 5.45 4.50 -9.92
C ASN A 168 4.57 3.24 -9.91
N VAL A 169 4.49 2.52 -11.00
CA VAL A 169 3.74 1.25 -11.09
C VAL A 169 4.58 0.18 -11.76
N LYS A 170 4.59 -1.01 -11.15
CA LYS A 170 5.24 -2.19 -11.73
C LYS A 170 4.44 -3.44 -11.37
N ARG A 171 4.59 -4.48 -12.18
CA ARG A 171 4.00 -5.76 -11.88
C ARG A 171 4.77 -6.41 -10.73
N ALA A 172 4.04 -7.01 -9.79
CA ALA A 172 4.60 -7.73 -8.65
C ALA A 172 4.37 -9.24 -8.75
N GLY A 173 3.40 -9.67 -9.57
CA GLY A 173 3.07 -11.06 -9.71
C GLY A 173 1.65 -11.30 -10.23
N ALA A 174 1.13 -12.48 -9.94
CA ALA A 174 -0.21 -12.88 -10.31
C ALA A 174 -0.89 -13.71 -9.20
N VAL A 175 -2.21 -13.69 -9.21
CA VAL A 175 -3.04 -14.51 -8.33
C VAL A 175 -3.11 -15.95 -8.89
N ASN A 176 -2.85 -16.94 -8.05
CA ASN A 176 -2.97 -18.35 -8.41
C ASN A 176 -4.07 -19.06 -7.61
N GLU A 177 -4.58 -20.19 -8.15
CA GLU A 177 -5.64 -21.01 -7.52
C GLU A 177 -5.13 -22.01 -6.47
N LYS A 178 -3.80 -22.11 -6.30
CA LYS A 178 -3.19 -23.19 -5.51
C LYS A 178 -3.14 -22.92 -4.01
N ALA A 179 -3.67 -21.78 -3.55
CA ALA A 179 -3.57 -21.31 -2.16
C ALA A 179 -2.11 -21.39 -1.62
N ALA A 180 -1.15 -21.05 -2.47
CA ALA A 180 0.27 -21.10 -2.17
C ALA A 180 0.93 -19.76 -2.48
N PHE A 181 1.86 -19.34 -1.63
CA PHE A 181 2.75 -18.22 -1.88
C PHE A 181 4.01 -18.74 -2.57
N ILE A 182 4.21 -18.38 -3.83
CA ILE A 182 5.31 -18.85 -4.68
C ILE A 182 6.23 -17.68 -4.98
N CYS A 183 7.51 -17.82 -4.64
CA CYS A 183 8.53 -16.81 -4.93
C CYS A 183 9.81 -17.55 -5.36
N GLY A 184 10.11 -17.58 -6.66
CA GLY A 184 11.17 -18.40 -7.21
C GLY A 184 10.93 -19.88 -6.90
N ASP A 185 11.93 -20.53 -6.30
CA ASP A 185 11.87 -21.95 -5.88
C ASP A 185 11.14 -22.14 -4.53
N MET A 186 10.88 -21.06 -3.80
CA MET A 186 10.18 -21.10 -2.52
C MET A 186 8.68 -21.21 -2.73
N LYS A 187 8.06 -22.16 -2.05
CA LYS A 187 6.62 -22.37 -2.00
C LYS A 187 6.19 -22.56 -0.55
N LEU A 188 5.31 -21.68 -0.08
CA LEU A 188 4.68 -21.72 1.23
C LEU A 188 3.18 -21.99 1.11
#